data_05ee0e15fcf5fa0cc12bc6ff95aeac32
#
_entry.id   05ee0e15fcf5fa0cc12bc6ff95aeac32
#
_cell.length_a   1.000
_cell.length_b   1.000
_cell.length_c   1.000
_cell.angle_alpha   90.00
_cell.angle_beta   90.00
_cell.angle_gamma   90.00
#
_symmetry.space_group_name_H-M   'P 1'
#
loop_
_entity.id
_entity.type
_entity.pdbx_description
1 polymer ?
#
loop_
_entity_poly.entity_id
_entity_poly.type
_entity_poly.pdbx_seq_one_letter_code
_entity_poly.pdbx_strand_id
1 'polypeptide(L)'
;HCLVGSEMCIRDREIGRQLYFVDCVSKSGEGLPWFIKYIKDEKDYVYGNHYAPHDIEQRDFSNGLSRREVAYQLGVRFRVAPKLPVEEGIHMTSMMLQRSYFSANKCELLIDALRHYHRKWSVNNKFFSKPVHDWSSHFCDAARTASVSLKEGTSGKQPPQKMAQNEYTVFA
;
A
#
# COMPACT_ATOMS: atom_id res chain seq x y z
N HIS A 1 7.79 -5.93 -1.27
CA HIS A 1 6.63 -6.14 -0.39
C HIS A 1 5.35 -6.15 -1.23
N CYS A 2 4.30 -6.65 -0.68
CA CYS A 2 2.96 -6.54 -1.23
C CYS A 2 2.02 -6.06 -0.13
N LEU A 3 1.24 -5.04 -0.44
CA LEU A 3 0.27 -4.41 0.44
C LEU A 3 -1.11 -4.58 -0.16
N VAL A 4 -2.03 -5.17 0.59
CA VAL A 4 -3.39 -5.42 0.13
C VAL A 4 -4.35 -4.64 1.03
N GLY A 5 -5.07 -3.71 0.42
CA GLY A 5 -6.25 -3.06 0.99
C GLY A 5 -7.54 -3.74 0.53
N SER A 6 -8.68 -3.11 0.79
CA SER A 6 -10.00 -3.66 0.45
C SER A 6 -10.25 -3.80 -1.06
N GLU A 7 -9.56 -3.02 -1.89
CA GLU A 7 -9.79 -2.97 -3.35
C GLU A 7 -8.50 -2.77 -4.16
N MET A 8 -7.33 -2.93 -3.51
CA MET A 8 -6.06 -2.70 -4.19
C MET A 8 -4.88 -3.44 -3.56
N CYS A 9 -3.85 -3.65 -4.38
CA CYS A 9 -2.56 -4.20 -3.98
C CYS A 9 -1.45 -3.31 -4.53
N ILE A 10 -0.53 -2.90 -3.67
CA ILE A 10 0.70 -2.19 -4.04
C ILE A 10 1.87 -3.14 -3.88
N ARG A 11 2.78 -3.13 -4.85
CA ARG A 11 4.06 -3.85 -4.80
C ARG A 11 5.20 -2.86 -4.76
N ASP A 12 6.07 -3.02 -3.79
CA ASP A 12 7.23 -2.17 -3.60
C ASP A 12 8.52 -2.97 -3.43
N ARG A 13 9.63 -2.29 -3.65
CA ARG A 13 10.98 -2.81 -3.43
C ARG A 13 11.84 -1.73 -2.79
N GLU A 14 12.55 -2.07 -1.73
CA GLU A 14 13.54 -1.20 -1.11
C GLU A 14 14.94 -1.55 -1.62
N ILE A 15 15.69 -0.56 -2.10
CA ILE A 15 17.08 -0.68 -2.55
C ILE A 15 17.89 0.42 -1.85
N GLY A 16 18.73 0.04 -0.91
CA GLY A 16 19.42 0.99 -0.05
C GLY A 16 18.43 1.78 0.81
N ARG A 17 18.35 3.11 0.58
CA ARG A 17 17.39 4.00 1.25
C ARG A 17 16.23 4.41 0.36
N GLN A 18 16.21 3.96 -0.88
CA GLN A 18 15.19 4.33 -1.87
C GLN A 18 14.10 3.26 -1.93
N LEU A 19 12.88 3.69 -2.12
CA LEU A 19 11.71 2.84 -2.27
C LEU A 19 11.18 2.91 -3.69
N TYR A 20 10.94 1.78 -4.30
CA TYR A 20 10.43 1.68 -5.67
C TYR A 20 9.06 1.02 -5.64
N PHE A 21 8.02 1.77 -5.97
CA PHE A 21 6.68 1.26 -6.24
C PHE A 21 6.65 0.70 -7.66
N VAL A 22 6.71 -0.62 -7.76
CA VAL A 22 6.90 -1.31 -9.05
C VAL A 22 5.59 -1.67 -9.72
N ASP A 23 4.52 -1.78 -8.94
CA ASP A 23 3.19 -2.13 -9.46
C ASP A 23 2.09 -1.74 -8.48
N CYS A 24 0.92 -1.40 -9.03
CA CYS A 24 -0.29 -1.11 -8.29
C CYS A 24 -1.50 -1.67 -9.03
N VAL A 25 -2.22 -2.57 -8.39
CA VAL A 25 -3.42 -3.20 -8.95
C VAL A 25 -4.62 -2.81 -8.13
N SER A 26 -5.65 -2.32 -8.81
CA SER A 26 -6.96 -2.03 -8.23
C SER A 26 -8.04 -2.78 -9.01
N LYS A 27 -9.00 -3.37 -8.28
CA LYS A 27 -10.13 -4.07 -8.87
C LYS A 27 -11.36 -3.86 -8.00
N SER A 28 -12.34 -3.17 -8.52
CA SER A 28 -13.62 -2.94 -7.84
C SER A 28 -14.48 -4.20 -7.86
N GLY A 29 -15.18 -4.45 -6.75
CA GLY A 29 -16.09 -5.60 -6.61
C GLY A 29 -15.41 -6.93 -6.33
N GLU A 30 -14.08 -6.97 -6.24
CA GLU A 30 -13.34 -8.18 -5.92
C GLU A 30 -12.85 -8.18 -4.47
N GLY A 31 -12.84 -9.36 -3.87
CA GLY A 31 -12.38 -9.54 -2.49
C GLY A 31 -10.92 -9.98 -2.40
N LEU A 32 -10.44 -10.10 -1.16
CA LEU A 32 -9.08 -10.55 -0.84
C LEU A 32 -8.66 -11.85 -1.56
N PRO A 33 -9.50 -12.87 -1.76
CA PRO A 33 -9.12 -14.08 -2.48
C PRO A 33 -8.69 -13.83 -3.93
N TRP A 34 -9.32 -12.87 -4.62
CA TRP A 34 -8.94 -12.48 -5.98
C TRP A 34 -7.52 -11.87 -6.00
N PHE A 35 -7.24 -10.94 -5.08
CA PHE A 35 -5.91 -10.33 -4.98
C PHE A 35 -4.82 -11.35 -4.63
N ILE A 36 -5.13 -12.31 -3.75
CA ILE A 36 -4.20 -13.39 -3.41
C ILE A 36 -3.91 -14.26 -4.62
N LYS A 37 -4.93 -14.62 -5.38
CA LYS A 37 -4.76 -15.37 -6.63
C LYS A 37 -3.89 -14.59 -7.62
N TYR A 38 -4.20 -13.31 -7.82
CA TYR A 38 -3.43 -12.43 -8.69
C TYR A 38 -1.96 -12.37 -8.29
N ILE A 39 -1.65 -12.20 -7.00
CA ILE A 39 -0.27 -12.20 -6.48
C ILE A 39 0.43 -13.54 -6.75
N LYS A 40 -0.26 -14.66 -6.61
CA LYS A 40 0.31 -16.01 -6.80
C LYS A 40 0.52 -16.36 -8.26
N ASP A 41 -0.36 -15.90 -9.13
CA ASP A 41 -0.30 -16.15 -10.57
C ASP A 41 0.76 -15.27 -11.25
N GLU A 42 1.10 -14.13 -10.64
CA GLU A 42 2.16 -13.24 -11.12
C GLU A 42 3.54 -13.81 -10.82
N LYS A 43 4.25 -14.24 -11.86
CA LYS A 43 5.52 -14.93 -11.75
C LYS A 43 6.75 -14.03 -11.86
N ASP A 44 6.54 -12.75 -12.23
CA ASP A 44 7.65 -11.80 -12.46
C ASP A 44 8.25 -11.27 -11.17
N TYR A 45 7.59 -11.50 -10.02
CA TYR A 45 8.02 -10.99 -8.74
C TYR A 45 8.31 -12.10 -7.73
N VAL A 46 9.41 -11.95 -7.01
CA VAL A 46 9.71 -12.75 -5.81
C VAL A 46 9.29 -11.94 -4.59
N TYR A 47 8.24 -12.41 -3.91
CA TYR A 47 7.69 -11.72 -2.76
C TYR A 47 8.46 -12.05 -1.47
N GLY A 48 8.80 -11.01 -0.69
CA GLY A 48 9.33 -11.14 0.65
C GLY A 48 8.21 -11.12 1.69
N ASN A 49 7.82 -9.94 2.14
CA ASN A 49 6.78 -9.78 3.15
C ASN A 49 5.48 -9.25 2.53
N HIS A 50 4.35 -9.72 3.07
CA HIS A 50 3.03 -9.18 2.76
C HIS A 50 2.52 -8.41 3.98
N TYR A 51 2.04 -7.19 3.76
CA TYR A 51 1.49 -6.34 4.80
C TYR A 51 0.02 -6.03 4.50
N ALA A 52 -0.75 -5.84 5.56
CA ALA A 52 -2.13 -5.40 5.47
C ALA A 52 -2.46 -4.47 6.63
N PRO A 53 -3.44 -3.58 6.48
CA PRO A 53 -3.92 -2.75 7.57
C PRO A 53 -4.59 -3.61 8.65
N HIS A 54 -4.79 -3.04 9.83
CA HIS A 54 -5.30 -3.75 11.01
C HIS A 54 -6.72 -4.33 10.82
N ASP A 55 -7.50 -3.81 9.88
CA ASP A 55 -8.86 -4.31 9.57
C ASP A 55 -8.85 -5.70 8.91
N ILE A 56 -7.71 -6.21 8.48
CA ILE A 56 -7.57 -7.60 8.01
C ILE A 56 -7.89 -8.63 9.13
N GLU A 57 -7.83 -8.22 10.38
CA GLU A 57 -8.17 -9.05 11.54
C GLU A 57 -9.69 -9.10 11.83
N GLN A 58 -10.49 -8.27 11.15
CA GLN A 58 -11.94 -8.30 11.30
C GLN A 58 -12.49 -9.65 10.82
N ARG A 59 -13.38 -10.22 11.63
CA ARG A 59 -14.06 -11.48 11.33
C ARG A 59 -15.30 -11.23 10.49
N ASP A 60 -15.50 -12.10 9.50
CA ASP A 60 -16.71 -12.12 8.71
C ASP A 60 -17.83 -12.83 9.46
N PHE A 61 -19.02 -12.24 9.49
CA PHE A 61 -20.18 -12.82 10.17
C PHE A 61 -20.67 -14.13 9.53
N SER A 62 -20.38 -14.34 8.24
CA SER A 62 -20.87 -15.49 7.49
C SER A 62 -20.12 -16.78 7.83
N ASN A 63 -18.81 -16.70 8.06
CA ASN A 63 -17.95 -17.85 8.27
C ASN A 63 -17.13 -17.81 9.58
N GLY A 64 -17.21 -16.71 10.32
CA GLY A 64 -16.48 -16.51 11.58
C GLY A 64 -14.96 -16.38 11.43
N LEU A 65 -14.41 -16.45 10.22
CA LEU A 65 -12.99 -16.31 9.95
C LEU A 65 -12.62 -14.84 9.75
N SER A 66 -11.41 -14.47 10.19
CA SER A 66 -10.83 -13.18 9.80
C SER A 66 -10.31 -13.26 8.35
N ARG A 67 -10.24 -12.10 7.70
CA ARG A 67 -9.62 -11.99 6.38
C ARG A 67 -8.18 -12.50 6.38
N ARG A 68 -7.46 -12.31 7.50
CA ARG A 68 -6.11 -12.82 7.72
C ARG A 68 -6.05 -14.35 7.73
N GLU A 69 -7.02 -15.00 8.39
CA GLU A 69 -7.14 -16.45 8.43
C GLU A 69 -7.47 -17.02 7.03
N VAL A 70 -8.37 -16.37 6.29
CA VAL A 70 -8.68 -16.72 4.90
C VAL A 70 -7.43 -16.61 4.01
N ALA A 71 -6.66 -15.51 4.13
CA ALA A 71 -5.43 -15.35 3.40
C ALA A 71 -4.40 -16.45 3.70
N TYR A 72 -4.28 -16.83 4.97
CA TYR A 72 -3.40 -17.90 5.40
C TYR A 72 -3.78 -19.25 4.79
N GLN A 73 -5.08 -19.58 4.76
CA GLN A 73 -5.59 -20.78 4.11
C GLN A 73 -5.30 -20.79 2.59
N LEU A 74 -5.29 -19.61 1.96
CA LEU A 74 -4.93 -19.43 0.56
C LEU A 74 -3.41 -19.36 0.33
N GLY A 75 -2.59 -19.57 1.36
CA GLY A 75 -1.14 -19.69 1.26
C GLY A 75 -0.38 -18.36 1.31
N VAL A 76 -1.01 -17.25 1.76
CA VAL A 76 -0.36 -15.96 1.96
C VAL A 76 -0.42 -15.56 3.43
N ARG A 77 0.73 -15.22 4.00
CA ARG A 77 0.84 -14.78 5.38
C ARG A 77 1.05 -13.28 5.46
N PHE A 78 0.04 -12.56 5.96
CA PHE A 78 0.12 -11.11 6.17
C PHE A 78 0.71 -10.76 7.54
N ARG A 79 1.57 -9.74 7.54
CA ARG A 79 1.93 -8.96 8.72
C ARG A 79 0.94 -7.80 8.85
N VAL A 80 0.46 -7.57 10.05
CA VAL A 80 -0.49 -6.48 10.31
C VAL A 80 0.30 -5.21 10.59
N ALA A 81 -0.01 -4.15 9.83
CA ALA A 81 0.61 -2.84 10.05
C ALA A 81 0.18 -2.24 11.40
N PRO A 82 1.06 -1.53 12.10
CA PRO A 82 0.70 -0.83 13.31
C PRO A 82 -0.45 0.14 13.10
N LYS A 83 -1.37 0.21 14.05
CA LYS A 83 -2.46 1.18 14.05
C LYS A 83 -1.96 2.51 14.59
N LEU A 84 -1.83 3.50 13.72
CA LEU A 84 -1.44 4.87 14.06
C LEU A 84 -2.57 5.86 13.80
N PRO A 85 -2.58 7.03 14.47
CA PRO A 85 -3.44 8.14 14.10
C PRO A 85 -3.24 8.52 12.63
N VAL A 86 -4.33 8.93 11.96
CA VAL A 86 -4.30 9.27 10.52
C VAL A 86 -3.26 10.34 10.22
N GLU A 87 -3.15 11.35 11.07
CA GLU A 87 -2.19 12.46 10.92
C GLU A 87 -0.73 11.97 10.94
N GLU A 88 -0.41 11.10 11.88
CA GLU A 88 0.92 10.52 11.98
C GLU A 88 1.23 9.65 10.76
N GLY A 89 0.26 8.86 10.32
CA GLY A 89 0.41 8.07 9.10
C GLY A 89 0.61 8.92 7.85
N ILE A 90 -0.10 10.06 7.70
CA ILE A 90 0.09 11.01 6.60
C ILE A 90 1.49 11.62 6.65
N HIS A 91 1.96 12.03 7.84
CA HIS A 91 3.31 12.55 8.00
C HIS A 91 4.37 11.52 7.58
N MET A 92 4.23 10.28 8.04
CA MET A 92 5.14 9.19 7.65
C MET A 92 5.12 8.93 6.14
N THR A 93 3.94 8.99 5.52
CA THR A 93 3.80 8.85 4.07
C THR A 93 4.53 9.98 3.35
N SER A 94 4.37 11.23 3.79
CA SER A 94 5.09 12.37 3.22
C SER A 94 6.61 12.21 3.29
N MET A 95 7.13 11.71 4.40
CA MET A 95 8.57 11.42 4.57
C MET A 95 9.02 10.28 3.65
N MET A 96 8.20 9.25 3.50
CA MET A 96 8.48 8.12 2.61
C MET A 96 8.54 8.55 1.15
N LEU A 97 7.60 9.41 0.71
CA LEU A 97 7.51 9.89 -0.67
C LEU A 97 8.76 10.63 -1.13
N GLN A 98 9.48 11.33 -0.23
CA GLN A 98 10.73 12.04 -0.56
C GLN A 98 11.85 11.13 -1.07
N ARG A 99 11.77 9.83 -0.80
CA ARG A 99 12.74 8.82 -1.24
C ARG A 99 12.13 7.73 -2.13
N SER A 100 10.95 8.03 -2.69
CA SER A 100 10.15 7.04 -3.44
C SER A 100 10.18 7.31 -4.93
N TYR A 101 10.19 6.23 -5.70
CA TYR A 101 10.11 6.20 -7.16
C TYR A 101 8.93 5.32 -7.56
N PHE A 102 8.26 5.69 -8.64
CA PHE A 102 7.05 5.01 -9.10
C PHE A 102 7.21 4.57 -10.56
N SER A 103 6.80 3.34 -10.85
CA SER A 103 6.62 2.91 -12.24
C SER A 103 5.51 3.73 -12.88
N ALA A 104 5.84 4.54 -13.89
CA ALA A 104 4.89 5.46 -14.52
C ALA A 104 3.66 4.74 -15.07
N ASN A 105 3.88 3.58 -15.72
CA ASN A 105 2.81 2.83 -16.37
C ASN A 105 1.99 1.97 -15.41
N LYS A 106 2.67 1.31 -14.44
CA LYS A 106 2.02 0.35 -13.55
C LYS A 106 1.44 0.98 -12.29
N CYS A 107 1.87 2.20 -11.94
CA CYS A 107 1.41 2.93 -10.75
C CYS A 107 0.65 4.21 -11.07
N GLU A 108 0.16 4.39 -12.31
CA GLU A 108 -0.53 5.60 -12.76
C GLU A 108 -1.66 6.00 -11.81
N LEU A 109 -2.56 5.07 -11.50
CA LEU A 109 -3.69 5.34 -10.58
C LEU A 109 -3.23 5.71 -9.17
N LEU A 110 -2.16 5.10 -8.67
CA LEU A 110 -1.60 5.44 -7.36
C LEU A 110 -0.99 6.85 -7.38
N ILE A 111 -0.28 7.21 -8.44
CA ILE A 111 0.31 8.54 -8.64
C ILE A 111 -0.80 9.60 -8.66
N ASP A 112 -1.85 9.38 -9.44
CA ASP A 112 -2.96 10.31 -9.55
C ASP A 112 -3.73 10.43 -8.24
N ALA A 113 -3.94 9.33 -7.53
CA ALA A 113 -4.57 9.34 -6.21
C ALA A 113 -3.76 10.14 -5.20
N LEU A 114 -2.44 9.96 -5.16
CA LEU A 114 -1.55 10.72 -4.26
C LEU A 114 -1.57 12.22 -4.56
N ARG A 115 -1.69 12.61 -5.84
CA ARG A 115 -1.82 14.00 -6.26
C ARG A 115 -3.18 14.60 -5.93
N HIS A 116 -4.22 13.78 -5.97
CA HIS A 116 -5.61 14.21 -5.73
C HIS A 116 -5.97 14.29 -4.24
N TYR A 117 -5.31 13.52 -3.40
CA TYR A 117 -5.62 13.41 -1.98
C TYR A 117 -5.46 14.74 -1.25
N HIS A 118 -6.56 15.24 -0.65
CA HIS A 118 -6.60 16.59 -0.09
C HIS A 118 -7.52 16.68 1.12
N ARG A 119 -7.46 17.84 1.78
CA ARG A 119 -8.37 18.24 2.85
C ARG A 119 -9.17 19.44 2.40
N LYS A 120 -10.43 19.54 2.84
CA LYS A 120 -11.24 20.74 2.64
C LYS A 120 -10.96 21.71 3.78
N TRP A 121 -10.84 22.98 3.40
CA TRP A 121 -10.81 24.07 4.37
C TRP A 121 -12.24 24.33 4.87
N SER A 122 -12.44 24.33 6.20
CA SER A 122 -13.70 24.72 6.83
C SER A 122 -13.69 26.21 7.12
N VAL A 123 -14.45 26.99 6.35
CA VAL A 123 -14.56 28.46 6.53
C VAL A 123 -15.15 28.80 7.91
N ASN A 124 -16.16 28.04 8.35
CA ASN A 124 -16.85 28.30 9.63
C ASN A 124 -15.93 28.04 10.85
N ASN A 125 -15.11 27.01 10.78
CA ASN A 125 -14.30 26.56 11.90
C ASN A 125 -12.83 27.01 11.79
N LYS A 126 -12.44 27.64 10.67
CA LYS A 126 -11.08 28.14 10.39
C LYS A 126 -9.98 27.07 10.55
N PHE A 127 -10.27 25.82 10.18
CA PHE A 127 -9.29 24.75 10.16
C PHE A 127 -9.50 23.79 8.97
N PHE A 128 -8.49 23.01 8.65
CA PHE A 128 -8.63 21.93 7.66
C PHE A 128 -9.41 20.77 8.26
N SER A 129 -10.40 20.27 7.50
CA SER A 129 -11.13 19.06 7.84
C SER A 129 -10.21 17.83 7.83
N LYS A 130 -10.76 16.70 8.27
CA LYS A 130 -10.15 15.39 7.96
C LYS A 130 -10.00 15.25 6.44
N PRO A 131 -9.05 14.40 5.95
CA PRO A 131 -8.94 14.09 4.53
C PRO A 131 -10.29 13.73 3.91
N VAL A 132 -10.51 14.16 2.69
CA VAL A 132 -11.73 13.83 1.94
C VAL A 132 -11.73 12.34 1.65
N HIS A 133 -12.86 11.67 1.90
CA HIS A 133 -13.03 10.27 1.56
C HIS A 133 -13.66 10.17 0.17
N ASP A 134 -12.84 9.92 -0.82
CA ASP A 134 -13.21 9.75 -2.22
C ASP A 134 -12.43 8.57 -2.84
N TRP A 135 -12.44 8.44 -4.16
CA TRP A 135 -11.75 7.38 -4.87
C TRP A 135 -10.23 7.30 -4.56
N SER A 136 -9.59 8.45 -4.27
CA SER A 136 -8.15 8.52 -3.98
C SER A 136 -7.80 7.98 -2.60
N SER A 137 -8.74 7.99 -1.66
CA SER A 137 -8.49 7.64 -0.27
C SER A 137 -8.02 6.20 -0.08
N HIS A 138 -8.56 5.25 -0.87
CA HIS A 138 -8.13 3.84 -0.79
C HIS A 138 -6.65 3.65 -1.17
N PHE A 139 -6.20 4.34 -2.22
CA PHE A 139 -4.82 4.32 -2.67
C PHE A 139 -3.88 4.94 -1.64
N CYS A 140 -4.31 6.08 -1.07
CA CYS A 140 -3.53 6.78 -0.06
C CYS A 140 -3.49 6.02 1.28
N ASP A 141 -4.55 5.31 1.63
CA ASP A 141 -4.58 4.42 2.80
C ASP A 141 -3.64 3.23 2.64
N ALA A 142 -3.54 2.66 1.44
CA ALA A 142 -2.57 1.63 1.15
C ALA A 142 -1.12 2.16 1.19
N ALA A 143 -0.85 3.34 0.60
CA ALA A 143 0.46 3.99 0.69
C ALA A 143 0.82 4.32 2.16
N ARG A 144 -0.16 4.75 2.97
CA ARG A 144 0.01 4.97 4.41
C ARG A 144 0.35 3.68 5.14
N THR A 145 -0.33 2.57 4.81
CA THR A 145 -0.01 1.25 5.37
C THR A 145 1.41 0.84 5.01
N ALA A 146 1.86 1.11 3.78
CA ALA A 146 3.25 0.89 3.37
C ALA A 146 4.22 1.68 4.24
N SER A 147 4.01 2.98 4.40
CA SER A 147 4.91 3.87 5.14
C SER A 147 5.09 3.46 6.60
N VAL A 148 4.02 2.99 7.23
CA VAL A 148 4.02 2.53 8.62
C VAL A 148 4.74 1.19 8.75
N SER A 149 4.56 0.28 7.77
CA SER A 149 5.14 -1.07 7.79
C SER A 149 6.65 -1.09 7.53
N LEU A 150 7.17 -0.13 6.75
CA LEU A 150 8.60 -0.06 6.39
C LEU A 150 9.52 0.23 7.57
N LYS A 151 9.03 0.85 8.64
CA LYS A 151 9.83 1.05 9.87
C LYS A 151 10.17 -0.25 10.59
N GLU A 152 9.37 -1.30 10.42
CA GLU A 152 9.61 -2.59 11.07
C GLU A 152 10.56 -3.51 10.29
N GLY A 153 10.84 -3.19 9.02
CA GLY A 153 11.51 -4.08 8.06
C GLY A 153 13.00 -3.86 7.83
N THR A 154 13.69 -3.00 8.59
CA THR A 154 15.11 -2.71 8.36
C THR A 154 16.03 -3.84 8.86
N SER A 155 15.93 -5.04 8.31
CA SER A 155 17.01 -6.03 8.36
C SER A 155 16.77 -7.16 7.37
N GLY A 156 17.21 -6.98 6.14
CA GLY A 156 17.27 -8.02 5.13
C GLY A 156 18.09 -7.56 3.94
N LYS A 157 19.40 -7.83 3.94
CA LYS A 157 20.25 -7.64 2.76
C LYS A 157 19.78 -8.57 1.65
N GLN A 158 19.17 -8.02 0.60
CA GLN A 158 19.03 -8.72 -0.68
C GLN A 158 19.98 -8.10 -1.72
N PRO A 159 20.63 -8.92 -2.55
CA PRO A 159 21.53 -8.40 -3.58
C PRO A 159 20.77 -7.61 -4.66
N PRO A 160 21.39 -6.61 -5.28
CA PRO A 160 20.75 -5.78 -6.29
C PRO A 160 20.51 -6.57 -7.57
N GLN A 161 19.24 -6.71 -7.98
CA GLN A 161 18.88 -7.10 -9.32
C GLN A 161 18.90 -5.86 -10.24
N LYS A 162 19.48 -5.99 -11.43
CA LYS A 162 19.52 -4.93 -12.44
C LYS A 162 18.10 -4.54 -12.84
N MET A 163 17.76 -3.28 -12.68
CA MET A 163 16.50 -2.70 -13.13
C MET A 163 16.73 -1.93 -14.44
N ALA A 164 15.77 -2.01 -15.36
CA ALA A 164 15.75 -1.18 -16.56
C ALA A 164 15.56 0.30 -16.16
N GLN A 165 16.41 1.18 -16.67
CA GLN A 165 16.59 2.55 -16.17
C GLN A 165 15.52 3.58 -16.55
N ASN A 166 14.48 3.22 -17.34
CA ASN A 166 13.63 4.22 -18.02
C ASN A 166 12.15 4.28 -17.61
N GLU A 167 11.72 3.68 -16.49
CA GLU A 167 10.29 3.55 -16.19
C GLU A 167 9.80 4.25 -14.89
N TYR A 168 10.59 5.14 -14.30
CA TYR A 168 10.23 5.71 -13.00
C TYR A 168 10.00 7.22 -13.03
N THR A 169 8.90 7.65 -12.40
CA THR A 169 8.62 9.07 -12.12
C THR A 169 9.08 9.41 -10.71
N VAL A 170 9.78 10.53 -10.58
CA VAL A 170 10.20 11.08 -9.29
C VAL A 170 9.14 12.08 -8.82
N PHE A 171 8.68 11.96 -7.59
CA PHE A 171 7.93 13.02 -6.92
C PHE A 171 8.93 14.03 -6.35
N ALA A 172 8.99 15.21 -6.97
CA ALA A 172 9.72 16.36 -6.46
C ALA A 172 8.81 17.21 -5.58
#